data_33ba1a98fadb4b43e629ea3300f9a2df
#
_entry.id   33ba1a98fadb4b43e629ea3300f9a2df
#
_cell.length_a   1.000
_cell.length_b   1.000
_cell.length_c   1.000
_cell.angle_alpha   90.00
_cell.angle_beta   90.00
_cell.angle_gamma   90.00
#
_symmetry.space_group_name_H-M   'P 1'
#
loop_
_entity.id
_entity.type
_entity.pdbx_description
1 polymer ?
#
loop_
_entity_poly.entity_id
_entity_poly.type
_entity_poly.pdbx_seq_one_letter_code
_entity_poly.pdbx_strand_id
1 'polypeptide(L)'
;MTILTLNNVSKSFGSLKVTDDVSFEVPEGQALGIIGPNGAGKSTLFNLITGNLMPDTGAVHFRGSDVTRTPAMQRCFSGIGRSFQIPQPFDHLTVFENLLVAASHGRVLDEHEVEADCARILEQTELLPVANKPAAGLSLLQRKRLEMARALATDPKLLLLDEIAGGLTDAECVALIDTIKSVHARGVTIIWIEHVLHALTSVVERLLVLDFGKVIGIGDPDEIMNRADVKEIYLGIEV
;
A
#
# COMPACT_ATOMS: atom_id res chain seq x y z
N MET A 1 6.13 -0.64 -18.62
CA MET A 1 5.62 0.76 -18.62
C MET A 1 5.73 1.31 -17.19
N THR A 2 5.82 2.65 -17.02
CA THR A 2 5.75 3.27 -15.69
C THR A 2 4.28 3.43 -15.30
N ILE A 3 3.89 2.90 -14.13
CA ILE A 3 2.51 3.00 -13.64
C ILE A 3 2.29 4.25 -12.79
N LEU A 4 3.30 4.64 -11.99
CA LEU A 4 3.26 5.81 -11.13
C LEU A 4 4.53 6.65 -11.30
N THR A 5 4.36 7.97 -11.44
CA THR A 5 5.47 8.94 -11.43
C THR A 5 5.13 10.09 -10.51
N LEU A 6 6.04 10.41 -9.61
CA LEU A 6 6.02 11.64 -8.82
C LEU A 6 7.12 12.56 -9.34
N ASN A 7 6.78 13.82 -9.61
CA ASN A 7 7.70 14.84 -10.10
C ASN A 7 7.72 16.03 -9.15
N ASN A 8 8.80 16.20 -8.39
CA ASN A 8 9.07 17.34 -7.51
C ASN A 8 7.91 17.65 -6.54
N VAL A 9 7.30 16.57 -6.00
CA VAL A 9 6.11 16.66 -5.15
C VAL A 9 6.50 17.17 -3.77
N SER A 10 5.88 18.30 -3.36
CA SER A 10 6.07 18.87 -2.03
C SER A 10 4.74 19.12 -1.33
N LYS A 11 4.74 18.96 0.00
CA LYS A 11 3.60 19.23 0.88
C LYS A 11 4.05 19.79 2.22
N SER A 12 3.39 20.87 2.64
CA SER A 12 3.62 21.52 3.95
C SER A 12 2.32 21.57 4.76
N PHE A 13 2.45 21.52 6.07
CA PHE A 13 1.40 21.80 7.03
C PHE A 13 1.87 22.95 7.91
N GLY A 14 1.34 24.15 7.65
CA GLY A 14 1.86 25.37 8.22
C GLY A 14 3.33 25.60 7.81
N SER A 15 4.22 25.74 8.79
CA SER A 15 5.67 25.90 8.56
C SER A 15 6.41 24.56 8.37
N LEU A 16 5.78 23.44 8.66
CA LEU A 16 6.42 22.11 8.57
C LEU A 16 6.28 21.55 7.16
N LYS A 17 7.40 21.42 6.44
CA LYS A 17 7.46 20.75 5.14
C LYS A 17 7.64 19.24 5.38
N VAL A 18 6.56 18.48 5.11
CA VAL A 18 6.50 17.04 5.39
C VAL A 18 6.89 16.18 4.19
N THR A 19 6.72 16.72 2.98
CA THR A 19 7.24 16.14 1.73
C THR A 19 7.97 17.24 1.01
N ASP A 20 9.24 17.03 0.63
CA ASP A 20 10.13 18.02 0.08
C ASP A 20 10.80 17.52 -1.20
N ASP A 21 10.25 17.96 -2.34
CA ASP A 21 10.80 17.71 -3.67
C ASP A 21 10.94 16.22 -4.03
N VAL A 22 9.95 15.42 -3.61
CA VAL A 22 9.96 13.97 -3.82
C VAL A 22 9.71 13.63 -5.28
N SER A 23 10.66 12.89 -5.88
CA SER A 23 10.58 12.41 -7.26
C SER A 23 11.01 10.95 -7.33
N PHE A 24 10.16 10.09 -7.90
CA PHE A 24 10.48 8.69 -8.22
C PHE A 24 9.46 8.11 -9.21
N GLU A 25 9.80 6.96 -9.75
CA GLU A 25 8.96 6.20 -10.67
C GLU A 25 8.82 4.76 -10.21
N VAL A 26 7.63 4.19 -10.45
CA VAL A 26 7.32 2.78 -10.21
C VAL A 26 6.92 2.14 -11.53
N PRO A 27 7.69 1.18 -12.05
CA PRO A 27 7.30 0.34 -13.18
C PRO A 27 6.06 -0.49 -12.88
N GLU A 28 5.26 -0.76 -13.90
CA GLU A 28 4.11 -1.66 -13.79
C GLU A 28 4.57 -3.09 -13.45
N GLY A 29 3.90 -3.74 -12.51
CA GLY A 29 4.23 -5.09 -12.03
C GLY A 29 5.40 -5.14 -11.05
N GLN A 30 5.95 -4.03 -10.58
CA GLN A 30 7.03 -4.00 -9.61
C GLN A 30 6.49 -3.86 -8.17
N ALA A 31 7.19 -4.47 -7.20
CA ALA A 31 6.99 -4.21 -5.79
C ALA A 31 8.07 -3.25 -5.27
N LEU A 32 7.66 -2.08 -4.78
CA LEU A 32 8.52 -1.06 -4.18
C LEU A 32 8.28 -0.99 -2.67
N GLY A 33 9.32 -1.17 -1.87
CA GLY A 33 9.31 -0.91 -0.44
C GLY A 33 9.59 0.56 -0.14
N ILE A 34 8.94 1.11 0.88
CA ILE A 34 9.26 2.43 1.42
C ILE A 34 9.56 2.29 2.90
N ILE A 35 10.77 2.70 3.27
CA ILE A 35 11.22 2.76 4.66
C ILE A 35 11.58 4.17 5.07
N GLY A 36 11.70 4.41 6.37
CA GLY A 36 12.08 5.69 6.95
C GLY A 36 11.64 5.78 8.41
N PRO A 37 12.22 6.65 9.21
CA PRO A 37 11.84 6.82 10.61
C PRO A 37 10.40 7.33 10.77
N ASN A 38 9.91 7.31 12.00
CA ASN A 38 8.63 7.93 12.31
C ASN A 38 8.72 9.44 12.05
N GLY A 39 7.69 9.98 11.38
CA GLY A 39 7.70 11.38 10.96
C GLY A 39 8.42 11.68 9.64
N ALA A 40 9.03 10.68 8.99
CA ALA A 40 9.70 10.87 7.68
C ALA A 40 8.77 11.32 6.54
N GLY A 41 7.44 11.26 6.71
CA GLY A 41 6.46 11.67 5.69
C GLY A 41 5.82 10.51 4.90
N LYS A 42 6.06 9.25 5.28
CA LYS A 42 5.57 8.06 4.56
C LYS A 42 4.05 8.06 4.36
N SER A 43 3.27 8.24 5.43
CA SER A 43 1.80 8.27 5.34
C SER A 43 1.29 9.49 4.56
N THR A 44 2.00 10.63 4.64
CA THR A 44 1.71 11.81 3.81
C THR A 44 1.95 11.50 2.34
N LEU A 45 3.03 10.82 2.00
CA LEU A 45 3.32 10.38 0.64
C LEU A 45 2.20 9.47 0.10
N PHE A 46 1.73 8.49 0.89
CA PHE A 46 0.58 7.67 0.52
C PHE A 46 -0.69 8.48 0.30
N ASN A 47 -0.97 9.47 1.17
CA ASN A 47 -2.12 10.35 1.00
C ASN A 47 -2.02 11.22 -0.27
N LEU A 48 -0.82 11.63 -0.67
CA LEU A 48 -0.57 12.35 -1.92
C LEU A 48 -0.77 11.45 -3.15
N ILE A 49 -0.34 10.18 -3.09
CA ILE A 49 -0.54 9.19 -4.17
C ILE A 49 -2.02 8.83 -4.30
N THR A 50 -2.73 8.63 -3.19
CA THR A 50 -4.15 8.26 -3.21
C THR A 50 -5.09 9.42 -3.47
N GLY A 51 -4.62 10.67 -3.41
CA GLY A 51 -5.47 11.86 -3.58
C GLY A 51 -6.30 12.25 -2.36
N ASN A 52 -5.99 11.68 -1.18
CA ASN A 52 -6.53 12.14 0.10
C ASN A 52 -5.93 13.49 0.51
N LEU A 53 -4.74 13.79 0.01
CA LEU A 53 -4.08 15.10 0.09
C LEU A 53 -3.66 15.54 -1.30
N MET A 54 -3.70 16.85 -1.53
CA MET A 54 -3.17 17.46 -2.76
C MET A 54 -1.80 18.04 -2.46
N PRO A 55 -0.81 17.87 -3.36
CA PRO A 55 0.49 18.52 -3.20
C PRO A 55 0.37 20.03 -3.34
N ASP A 56 1.30 20.75 -2.69
CA ASP A 56 1.41 22.20 -2.84
C ASP A 56 2.12 22.52 -4.15
N THR A 57 3.16 21.73 -4.50
CA THR A 57 3.90 21.82 -5.76
C THR A 57 4.21 20.43 -6.31
N GLY A 58 4.60 20.37 -7.58
CA GLY A 58 4.90 19.12 -8.27
C GLY A 58 3.68 18.45 -8.88
N ALA A 59 3.89 17.26 -9.42
CA ALA A 59 2.86 16.52 -10.14
C ALA A 59 2.89 15.02 -9.81
N VAL A 60 1.71 14.40 -9.81
CA VAL A 60 1.52 12.95 -9.68
C VAL A 60 0.87 12.44 -10.95
N HIS A 61 1.54 11.49 -11.62
CA HIS A 61 1.02 10.84 -12.82
C HIS A 61 0.74 9.37 -12.53
N PHE A 62 -0.41 8.90 -12.95
CA PHE A 62 -0.80 7.49 -12.88
C PHE A 62 -1.15 6.97 -14.27
N ARG A 63 -0.45 5.92 -14.73
CA ARG A 63 -0.60 5.35 -16.09
C ARG A 63 -0.51 6.42 -17.20
N GLY A 64 0.44 7.35 -17.03
CA GLY A 64 0.68 8.44 -17.97
C GLY A 64 -0.29 9.63 -17.87
N SER A 65 -1.36 9.53 -17.09
CA SER A 65 -2.31 10.63 -16.89
C SER A 65 -1.94 11.46 -15.66
N ASP A 66 -2.03 12.78 -15.76
CA ASP A 66 -1.87 13.68 -14.60
C ASP A 66 -3.09 13.54 -13.67
N VAL A 67 -2.83 13.04 -12.46
CA VAL A 67 -3.84 12.87 -11.42
C VAL A 67 -3.64 13.82 -10.24
N THR A 68 -2.76 14.81 -10.37
CA THR A 68 -2.32 15.69 -9.28
C THR A 68 -3.48 16.32 -8.52
N ARG A 69 -4.53 16.72 -9.21
CA ARG A 69 -5.73 17.35 -8.63
C ARG A 69 -6.96 16.42 -8.62
N THR A 70 -6.79 15.16 -9.00
CA THR A 70 -7.86 14.16 -9.02
C THR A 70 -8.14 13.67 -7.59
N PRO A 71 -9.40 13.72 -7.10
CA PRO A 71 -9.75 13.28 -5.75
C PRO A 71 -9.65 11.76 -5.60
N ALA A 72 -9.52 11.28 -4.35
CA ALA A 72 -9.25 9.88 -4.00
C ALA A 72 -10.25 8.90 -4.62
N MET A 73 -11.54 9.21 -4.62
CA MET A 73 -12.58 8.37 -5.23
C MET A 73 -12.30 8.11 -6.71
N GLN A 74 -11.93 9.14 -7.48
CA GLN A 74 -11.64 8.98 -8.91
C GLN A 74 -10.32 8.23 -9.13
N ARG A 75 -9.31 8.41 -8.28
CA ARG A 75 -8.07 7.62 -8.34
C ARG A 75 -8.31 6.15 -8.01
N CYS A 76 -9.22 5.85 -7.08
CA CYS A 76 -9.66 4.49 -6.80
C CYS A 76 -10.30 3.86 -8.06
N PHE A 77 -11.24 4.53 -8.70
CA PHE A 77 -11.82 4.08 -9.97
C PHE A 77 -10.79 3.92 -11.11
N SER A 78 -9.70 4.71 -11.06
CA SER A 78 -8.61 4.57 -12.03
C SER A 78 -7.70 3.39 -11.74
N GLY A 79 -7.83 2.73 -10.58
CA GLY A 79 -7.08 1.55 -10.19
C GLY A 79 -5.98 1.78 -9.13
N ILE A 80 -6.10 2.79 -8.26
CA ILE A 80 -5.24 2.96 -7.08
C ILE A 80 -5.99 2.46 -5.84
N GLY A 81 -5.61 1.29 -5.32
CA GLY A 81 -6.14 0.73 -4.08
C GLY A 81 -5.21 0.98 -2.89
N ARG A 82 -5.75 1.03 -1.68
CA ARG A 82 -4.99 1.17 -0.44
C ARG A 82 -5.57 0.32 0.68
N SER A 83 -4.71 -0.39 1.41
CA SER A 83 -5.00 -0.88 2.76
C SER A 83 -4.57 0.15 3.80
N PHE A 84 -5.18 0.14 4.97
CA PHE A 84 -4.85 1.05 6.05
C PHE A 84 -4.15 0.30 7.19
N GLN A 85 -3.24 0.98 7.88
CA GLN A 85 -2.49 0.46 9.02
C GLN A 85 -3.41 -0.15 10.10
N ILE A 86 -4.47 0.59 10.46
CA ILE A 86 -5.50 0.14 11.40
C ILE A 86 -6.69 -0.35 10.58
N PRO A 87 -6.97 -1.67 10.56
CA PRO A 87 -8.12 -2.19 9.85
C PRO A 87 -9.44 -1.62 10.39
N GLN A 88 -10.28 -1.12 9.50
CA GLN A 88 -11.61 -0.60 9.82
C GLN A 88 -12.68 -1.29 8.98
N PRO A 89 -12.95 -2.58 9.24
CA PRO A 89 -14.02 -3.28 8.54
C PRO A 89 -15.38 -2.77 9.00
N PHE A 90 -16.41 -3.06 8.23
CA PHE A 90 -17.80 -2.95 8.68
C PHE A 90 -18.09 -4.11 9.63
N ASP A 91 -17.96 -3.89 10.93
CA ASP A 91 -17.96 -4.92 11.97
C ASP A 91 -19.23 -5.79 11.98
N HIS A 92 -20.37 -5.23 11.61
CA HIS A 92 -21.68 -5.93 11.57
C HIS A 92 -21.92 -6.71 10.28
N LEU A 93 -21.14 -6.44 9.24
CA LEU A 93 -21.19 -7.18 7.99
C LEU A 93 -20.29 -8.41 8.06
N THR A 94 -20.65 -9.43 7.29
CA THR A 94 -19.80 -10.60 7.07
C THR A 94 -18.54 -10.19 6.31
N VAL A 95 -17.53 -11.06 6.31
CA VAL A 95 -16.30 -10.89 5.53
C VAL A 95 -16.63 -10.74 4.05
N PHE A 96 -17.54 -11.55 3.51
CA PHE A 96 -17.98 -11.46 2.12
C PHE A 96 -18.68 -10.14 1.80
N GLU A 97 -19.62 -9.71 2.64
CA GLU A 97 -20.32 -8.43 2.46
C GLU A 97 -19.38 -7.22 2.52
N ASN A 98 -18.32 -7.26 3.35
CA ASN A 98 -17.27 -6.25 3.37
C ASN A 98 -16.59 -6.10 1.99
N LEU A 99 -16.33 -7.20 1.29
CA LEU A 99 -15.78 -7.19 -0.06
C LEU A 99 -16.79 -6.67 -1.09
N LEU A 100 -18.04 -7.12 -0.99
CA LEU A 100 -19.12 -6.65 -1.89
C LEU A 100 -19.25 -5.13 -1.86
N VAL A 101 -19.22 -4.51 -0.66
CA VAL A 101 -19.27 -3.05 -0.53
C VAL A 101 -18.09 -2.40 -1.28
N ALA A 102 -16.89 -2.92 -1.12
CA ALA A 102 -15.70 -2.36 -1.79
C ALA A 102 -15.77 -2.56 -3.32
N ALA A 103 -16.16 -3.73 -3.78
CA ALA A 103 -16.27 -4.06 -5.19
C ALA A 103 -17.35 -3.22 -5.89
N SER A 104 -18.53 -3.08 -5.28
CA SER A 104 -19.65 -2.31 -5.84
C SER A 104 -19.36 -0.80 -5.96
N HIS A 105 -18.46 -0.27 -5.13
CA HIS A 105 -18.08 1.15 -5.15
C HIS A 105 -16.74 1.40 -5.84
N GLY A 106 -15.94 0.36 -6.09
CA GLY A 106 -14.61 0.49 -6.72
C GLY A 106 -14.61 0.33 -8.23
N ARG A 107 -15.63 -0.28 -8.81
CA ARG A 107 -15.70 -0.60 -10.24
C ARG A 107 -17.15 -0.75 -10.73
N VAL A 108 -17.32 -0.68 -12.05
CA VAL A 108 -18.61 -0.91 -12.71
C VAL A 108 -18.58 -2.32 -13.30
N LEU A 109 -19.21 -3.27 -12.64
CA LEU A 109 -19.37 -4.67 -13.09
C LEU A 109 -20.79 -5.14 -12.93
N ASP A 110 -21.14 -6.24 -13.63
CA ASP A 110 -22.36 -7.01 -13.37
C ASP A 110 -22.29 -7.66 -11.97
N GLU A 111 -23.43 -7.79 -11.31
CA GLU A 111 -23.56 -8.31 -9.94
C GLU A 111 -22.96 -9.73 -9.81
N HIS A 112 -23.19 -10.61 -10.79
CA HIS A 112 -22.63 -11.97 -10.82
C HIS A 112 -21.10 -12.00 -10.97
N GLU A 113 -20.51 -11.05 -11.71
CA GLU A 113 -19.06 -10.93 -11.86
C GLU A 113 -18.42 -10.44 -10.56
N VAL A 114 -19.10 -9.52 -9.85
CA VAL A 114 -18.64 -9.01 -8.54
C VAL A 114 -18.59 -10.13 -7.51
N GLU A 115 -19.62 -10.97 -7.42
CA GLU A 115 -19.67 -12.09 -6.46
C GLU A 115 -18.56 -13.12 -6.72
N ALA A 116 -18.36 -13.50 -7.97
CA ALA A 116 -17.32 -14.46 -8.37
C ALA A 116 -15.92 -13.93 -8.05
N ASP A 117 -15.68 -12.65 -8.31
CA ASP A 117 -14.42 -12.00 -8.00
C ASP A 117 -14.18 -11.87 -6.48
N CYS A 118 -15.20 -11.53 -5.71
CA CYS A 118 -15.11 -11.51 -4.25
C CYS A 118 -14.74 -12.89 -3.69
N ALA A 119 -15.36 -13.96 -4.18
CA ALA A 119 -15.04 -15.33 -3.77
C ALA A 119 -13.57 -15.67 -4.08
N ARG A 120 -13.09 -15.33 -5.28
CA ARG A 120 -11.70 -15.53 -5.70
C ARG A 120 -10.69 -14.72 -4.82
N ILE A 121 -11.03 -13.48 -4.45
CA ILE A 121 -10.20 -12.66 -3.57
C ILE A 121 -10.16 -13.26 -2.16
N LEU A 122 -11.31 -13.76 -1.65
CA LEU A 122 -11.36 -14.43 -0.34
C LEU A 122 -10.51 -15.70 -0.30
N GLU A 123 -10.50 -16.48 -1.38
CA GLU A 123 -9.63 -17.64 -1.51
C GLU A 123 -8.15 -17.21 -1.50
N GLN A 124 -7.80 -16.21 -2.31
CA GLN A 124 -6.44 -15.69 -2.40
C GLN A 124 -5.91 -15.11 -1.08
N THR A 125 -6.78 -14.50 -0.29
CA THR A 125 -6.43 -13.90 1.01
C THR A 125 -6.66 -14.85 2.19
N GLU A 126 -6.95 -16.13 1.92
CA GLU A 126 -7.23 -17.18 2.93
C GLU A 126 -8.38 -16.83 3.88
N LEU A 127 -9.35 -16.07 3.39
CA LEU A 127 -10.53 -15.66 4.15
C LEU A 127 -11.79 -16.46 3.79
N LEU A 128 -11.75 -17.29 2.75
CA LEU A 128 -12.90 -18.07 2.30
C LEU A 128 -13.55 -18.92 3.41
N PRO A 129 -12.77 -19.59 4.31
CA PRO A 129 -13.37 -20.37 5.41
C PRO A 129 -14.19 -19.55 6.42
N VAL A 130 -13.98 -18.23 6.45
CA VAL A 130 -14.66 -17.29 7.36
C VAL A 130 -15.56 -16.30 6.61
N ALA A 131 -15.84 -16.54 5.33
CA ALA A 131 -16.58 -15.62 4.45
C ALA A 131 -17.93 -15.14 5.06
N ASN A 132 -18.65 -16.04 5.73
CA ASN A 132 -19.95 -15.75 6.34
C ASN A 132 -19.86 -15.31 7.82
N LYS A 133 -18.64 -15.14 8.36
CA LYS A 133 -18.43 -14.68 9.73
C LYS A 133 -18.50 -13.15 9.80
N PRO A 134 -19.19 -12.57 10.80
CA PRO A 134 -19.15 -11.13 11.03
C PRO A 134 -17.70 -10.66 11.28
N ALA A 135 -17.32 -9.52 10.68
CA ALA A 135 -15.95 -9.01 10.74
C ALA A 135 -15.49 -8.67 12.16
N ALA A 136 -16.40 -8.33 13.07
CA ALA A 136 -16.12 -8.13 14.49
C ALA A 136 -15.45 -9.33 15.17
N GLY A 137 -15.74 -10.55 14.72
CA GLY A 137 -15.22 -11.80 15.29
C GLY A 137 -13.90 -12.29 14.69
N LEU A 138 -13.22 -11.50 13.85
CA LEU A 138 -11.96 -11.88 13.20
C LEU A 138 -10.75 -11.70 14.13
N SER A 139 -9.74 -12.58 13.98
CA SER A 139 -8.41 -12.39 14.56
C SER A 139 -7.69 -11.20 13.92
N LEU A 140 -6.58 -10.75 14.52
CA LEU A 140 -5.81 -9.62 13.95
C LEU A 140 -5.33 -9.93 12.53
N LEU A 141 -4.73 -11.09 12.28
CA LEU A 141 -4.30 -11.51 10.95
C LEU A 141 -5.46 -11.51 9.95
N GLN A 142 -6.63 -12.06 10.34
CA GLN A 142 -7.81 -12.07 9.48
C GLN A 142 -8.31 -10.64 9.19
N ARG A 143 -8.26 -9.72 10.15
CA ARG A 143 -8.61 -8.31 9.94
C ARG A 143 -7.64 -7.62 8.97
N LYS A 144 -6.33 -7.87 9.09
CA LYS A 144 -5.30 -7.35 8.17
C LYS A 144 -5.51 -7.89 6.76
N ARG A 145 -5.79 -9.19 6.62
CA ARG A 145 -6.14 -9.81 5.34
C ARG A 145 -7.43 -9.24 4.76
N LEU A 146 -8.45 -9.00 5.60
CA LEU A 146 -9.70 -8.39 5.14
C LEU A 146 -9.49 -6.96 4.62
N GLU A 147 -8.66 -6.17 5.29
CA GLU A 147 -8.33 -4.82 4.82
C GLU A 147 -7.65 -4.85 3.44
N MET A 148 -6.69 -5.76 3.23
CA MET A 148 -6.07 -5.97 1.93
C MET A 148 -7.09 -6.52 0.90
N ALA A 149 -7.95 -7.47 1.28
CA ALA A 149 -8.97 -8.03 0.40
C ALA A 149 -9.98 -6.97 -0.08
N ARG A 150 -10.38 -6.05 0.80
CA ARG A 150 -11.22 -4.90 0.43
C ARG A 150 -10.53 -3.98 -0.57
N ALA A 151 -9.25 -3.71 -0.39
CA ALA A 151 -8.48 -2.94 -1.36
C ALA A 151 -8.39 -3.69 -2.71
N LEU A 152 -8.18 -5.01 -2.70
CA LEU A 152 -8.15 -5.85 -3.92
C LEU A 152 -9.51 -5.90 -4.62
N ALA A 153 -10.62 -5.85 -3.87
CA ALA A 153 -11.97 -5.87 -4.43
C ALA A 153 -12.28 -4.64 -5.32
N THR A 154 -11.51 -3.55 -5.20
CA THR A 154 -11.60 -2.39 -6.12
C THR A 154 -10.89 -2.62 -7.47
N ASP A 155 -10.32 -3.80 -7.73
CA ASP A 155 -9.52 -4.17 -8.91
C ASP A 155 -8.32 -3.23 -9.15
N PRO A 156 -7.44 -3.03 -8.16
CA PRO A 156 -6.33 -2.09 -8.28
C PRO A 156 -5.28 -2.57 -9.28
N LYS A 157 -4.70 -1.63 -10.02
CA LYS A 157 -3.48 -1.83 -10.81
C LYS A 157 -2.24 -1.45 -9.98
N LEU A 158 -2.44 -0.57 -9.00
CA LEU A 158 -1.47 -0.17 -7.98
C LEU A 158 -2.09 -0.35 -6.60
N LEU A 159 -1.50 -1.21 -5.78
CA LEU A 159 -1.91 -1.48 -4.41
C LEU A 159 -0.91 -0.87 -3.43
N LEU A 160 -1.40 -0.01 -2.54
CA LEU A 160 -0.63 0.62 -1.47
C LEU A 160 -0.90 -0.13 -0.16
N LEU A 161 0.14 -0.70 0.44
CA LEU A 161 0.08 -1.43 1.71
C LEU A 161 0.74 -0.59 2.81
N ASP A 162 0.00 -0.26 3.87
CA ASP A 162 0.44 0.64 4.93
C ASP A 162 0.59 -0.12 6.24
N GLU A 163 1.82 -0.49 6.61
CA GLU A 163 2.22 -1.14 7.88
C GLU A 163 1.30 -2.31 8.28
N ILE A 164 1.00 -3.20 7.32
CA ILE A 164 0.04 -4.28 7.54
C ILE A 164 0.59 -5.45 8.32
N ALA A 165 1.93 -5.61 8.45
CA ALA A 165 2.55 -6.66 9.24
C ALA A 165 2.64 -6.32 10.75
N GLY A 166 2.40 -5.06 11.13
CA GLY A 166 2.51 -4.61 12.51
C GLY A 166 1.57 -5.36 13.46
N GLY A 167 2.11 -5.81 14.60
CA GLY A 167 1.37 -6.49 15.66
C GLY A 167 1.09 -7.98 15.42
N LEU A 168 1.58 -8.55 14.33
CA LEU A 168 1.52 -9.99 14.04
C LEU A 168 2.68 -10.73 14.69
N THR A 169 2.46 -12.01 15.03
CA THR A 169 3.53 -12.96 15.36
C THR A 169 4.36 -13.28 14.11
N ASP A 170 5.57 -13.82 14.28
CA ASP A 170 6.43 -14.19 13.15
C ASP A 170 5.74 -15.18 12.19
N ALA A 171 5.02 -16.16 12.71
CA ALA A 171 4.28 -17.12 11.89
C ALA A 171 3.13 -16.46 11.10
N GLU A 172 2.40 -15.52 11.72
CA GLU A 172 1.35 -14.75 11.06
C GLU A 172 1.94 -13.79 10.01
N CYS A 173 3.11 -13.23 10.28
CA CYS A 173 3.83 -12.38 9.33
C CYS A 173 4.23 -13.17 8.08
N VAL A 174 4.78 -14.37 8.24
CA VAL A 174 5.10 -15.27 7.11
C VAL A 174 3.85 -15.56 6.29
N ALA A 175 2.74 -15.93 6.93
CA ALA A 175 1.49 -16.22 6.23
C ALA A 175 0.93 -14.99 5.49
N LEU A 176 1.09 -13.78 6.03
CA LEU A 176 0.72 -12.54 5.34
C LEU A 176 1.63 -12.26 4.13
N ILE A 177 2.94 -12.46 4.28
CA ILE A 177 3.92 -12.32 3.20
C ILE A 177 3.57 -13.22 2.01
N ASP A 178 3.22 -14.48 2.26
CA ASP A 178 2.83 -15.44 1.21
C ASP A 178 1.57 -14.95 0.48
N THR A 179 0.63 -14.37 1.21
CA THR A 179 -0.56 -13.75 0.60
C THR A 179 -0.18 -12.57 -0.30
N ILE A 180 0.72 -11.67 0.15
CA ILE A 180 1.18 -10.51 -0.64
C ILE A 180 1.93 -10.97 -1.90
N LYS A 181 2.81 -11.97 -1.77
CA LYS A 181 3.51 -12.58 -2.91
C LYS A 181 2.54 -13.16 -3.95
N SER A 182 1.49 -13.83 -3.48
CA SER A 182 0.42 -14.36 -4.35
C SER A 182 -0.32 -13.25 -5.11
N VAL A 183 -0.57 -12.11 -4.46
CA VAL A 183 -1.18 -10.93 -5.09
C VAL A 183 -0.25 -10.33 -6.14
N HIS A 184 1.02 -10.14 -5.78
CA HIS A 184 2.05 -9.59 -6.67
C HIS A 184 2.29 -10.46 -7.90
N ALA A 185 2.35 -11.78 -7.74
CA ALA A 185 2.52 -12.75 -8.82
C ALA A 185 1.41 -12.70 -9.90
N ARG A 186 0.26 -12.07 -9.60
CA ARG A 186 -0.82 -11.81 -10.57
C ARG A 186 -0.66 -10.50 -11.34
N GLY A 187 0.47 -9.82 -11.19
CA GLY A 187 0.81 -8.60 -11.91
C GLY A 187 0.32 -7.31 -11.25
N VAL A 188 -0.18 -7.37 -10.01
CA VAL A 188 -0.53 -6.16 -9.25
C VAL A 188 0.76 -5.45 -8.84
N THR A 189 0.89 -4.17 -9.22
CA THR A 189 1.99 -3.33 -8.74
C THR A 189 1.78 -3.00 -7.27
N ILE A 190 2.82 -3.11 -6.45
CA ILE A 190 2.72 -2.89 -5.01
C ILE A 190 3.65 -1.77 -4.58
N ILE A 191 3.18 -0.86 -3.71
CA ILE A 191 4.02 -0.01 -2.88
C ILE A 191 3.72 -0.36 -1.43
N TRP A 192 4.74 -0.76 -0.68
CA TRP A 192 4.56 -1.25 0.68
C TRP A 192 5.41 -0.44 1.67
N ILE A 193 4.75 0.26 2.60
CA ILE A 193 5.38 0.86 3.77
C ILE A 193 5.39 -0.16 4.89
N GLU A 194 6.57 -0.45 5.45
CA GLU A 194 6.70 -1.41 6.55
C GLU A 194 7.92 -1.10 7.42
N HIS A 195 7.84 -1.47 8.70
CA HIS A 195 8.95 -1.38 9.66
C HIS A 195 9.61 -2.75 9.90
N VAL A 196 8.92 -3.83 9.57
CA VAL A 196 9.42 -5.20 9.66
C VAL A 196 10.25 -5.49 8.42
N LEU A 197 11.56 -5.16 8.48
CA LEU A 197 12.44 -5.16 7.30
C LEU A 197 12.52 -6.52 6.61
N HIS A 198 12.61 -7.64 7.36
CA HIS A 198 12.68 -8.96 6.75
C HIS A 198 11.41 -9.32 5.96
N ALA A 199 10.24 -8.83 6.41
CA ALA A 199 8.99 -9.00 5.68
C ALA A 199 9.04 -8.23 4.36
N LEU A 200 9.42 -6.96 4.44
CA LEU A 200 9.50 -6.07 3.28
C LEU A 200 10.47 -6.58 2.23
N THR A 201 11.73 -6.85 2.61
CA THR A 201 12.79 -7.28 1.69
C THR A 201 12.55 -8.66 1.07
N SER A 202 11.68 -9.48 1.67
CA SER A 202 11.30 -10.77 1.09
C SER A 202 10.32 -10.66 -0.10
N VAL A 203 9.75 -9.47 -0.35
CA VAL A 203 8.74 -9.24 -1.39
C VAL A 203 9.19 -8.22 -2.42
N VAL A 204 9.85 -7.13 -1.99
CA VAL A 204 10.11 -5.99 -2.86
C VAL A 204 11.38 -6.14 -3.69
N GLU A 205 11.34 -5.68 -4.94
CA GLU A 205 12.51 -5.66 -5.84
C GLU A 205 13.29 -4.34 -5.73
N ARG A 206 12.66 -3.30 -5.19
CA ARG A 206 13.32 -2.00 -4.95
C ARG A 206 12.91 -1.44 -3.60
N LEU A 207 13.83 -0.69 -3.00
CA LEU A 207 13.64 -0.03 -1.73
C LEU A 207 13.88 1.48 -1.87
N LEU A 208 12.93 2.28 -1.37
CA LEU A 208 13.04 3.72 -1.26
C LEU A 208 13.18 4.10 0.21
N VAL A 209 14.17 4.91 0.52
CA VAL A 209 14.36 5.48 1.87
C VAL A 209 13.88 6.91 1.88
N LEU A 210 12.96 7.20 2.79
CA LEU A 210 12.43 8.53 3.03
C LEU A 210 12.91 9.03 4.40
N ASP A 211 13.47 10.22 4.43
CA ASP A 211 13.84 10.89 5.68
C ASP A 211 13.56 12.40 5.58
N PHE A 212 12.98 12.98 6.64
CA PHE A 212 12.55 14.38 6.70
C PHE A 212 11.86 14.87 5.41
N GLY A 213 11.00 14.03 4.83
CA GLY A 213 10.23 14.33 3.62
C GLY A 213 11.03 14.23 2.31
N LYS A 214 12.27 13.77 2.32
CA LYS A 214 13.15 13.65 1.14
C LYS A 214 13.47 12.21 0.83
N VAL A 215 13.64 11.90 -0.45
CA VAL A 215 14.18 10.62 -0.90
C VAL A 215 15.69 10.63 -0.70
N ILE A 216 16.17 9.79 0.22
CA ILE A 216 17.62 9.63 0.50
C ILE A 216 18.26 8.65 -0.50
N GLY A 217 17.51 7.66 -0.92
CA GLY A 217 17.96 6.69 -1.91
C GLY A 217 16.83 5.78 -2.39
N ILE A 218 17.02 5.23 -3.58
CA ILE A 218 16.15 4.23 -4.17
C ILE A 218 17.00 3.25 -4.99
N GLY A 219 16.82 1.96 -4.79
CA GLY A 219 17.61 0.94 -5.47
C GLY A 219 17.31 -0.48 -5.00
N ASP A 220 18.25 -1.38 -5.28
CA ASP A 220 18.21 -2.75 -4.77
C ASP A 220 18.15 -2.77 -3.24
N PRO A 221 17.31 -3.63 -2.62
CA PRO A 221 17.16 -3.67 -1.16
C PRO A 221 18.48 -3.92 -0.42
N ASP A 222 19.32 -4.84 -0.89
CA ASP A 222 20.59 -5.17 -0.22
C ASP A 222 21.59 -4.01 -0.35
N GLU A 223 21.66 -3.36 -1.51
CA GLU A 223 22.51 -2.19 -1.72
C GLU A 223 22.08 -1.01 -0.83
N ILE A 224 20.78 -0.72 -0.79
CA ILE A 224 20.22 0.38 0.02
C ILE A 224 20.43 0.13 1.51
N MET A 225 20.15 -1.09 2.00
CA MET A 225 20.33 -1.42 3.42
C MET A 225 21.79 -1.44 3.87
N ASN A 226 22.74 -1.55 2.94
CA ASN A 226 24.18 -1.52 3.25
C ASN A 226 24.79 -0.11 3.21
N ARG A 227 24.05 0.91 2.78
CA ARG A 227 24.53 2.31 2.79
C ARG A 227 24.74 2.81 4.22
N ALA A 228 25.83 3.57 4.44
CA ALA A 228 26.17 4.11 5.75
C ALA A 228 25.12 5.09 6.27
N ASP A 229 24.64 6.02 5.43
CA ASP A 229 23.59 6.98 5.77
C ASP A 229 22.26 6.33 6.13
N VAL A 230 21.89 5.23 5.45
CA VAL A 230 20.66 4.47 5.76
C VAL A 230 20.81 3.73 7.10
N LYS A 231 21.97 3.14 7.36
CA LYS A 231 22.27 2.49 8.66
C LYS A 231 22.22 3.49 9.82
N GLU A 232 22.77 4.68 9.65
CA GLU A 232 22.73 5.75 10.65
C GLU A 232 21.28 6.17 10.96
N ILE A 233 20.48 6.44 9.93
CA ILE A 233 19.07 6.86 10.06
C ILE A 233 18.20 5.78 10.72
N TYR A 234 18.42 4.51 10.37
CA TYR A 234 17.53 3.42 10.75
C TYR A 234 17.97 2.68 12.00
N LEU A 235 19.28 2.50 12.20
CA LEU A 235 19.83 1.71 13.29
C LEU A 235 20.42 2.57 14.41
N GLY A 236 20.57 3.90 14.20
CA GLY A 236 21.19 4.81 15.16
C GLY A 236 22.66 4.44 15.45
N ILE A 237 23.30 3.74 14.53
CA ILE A 237 24.70 3.34 14.66
C ILE A 237 25.52 4.40 13.95
N GLU A 238 26.27 5.21 14.72
CA GLU A 238 27.39 6.01 14.17
C GLU A 238 28.41 5.05 13.53
N VAL A 239 28.68 5.21 12.24
CA VAL A 239 29.63 4.41 11.46
C VAL A 239 30.97 5.13 11.40
#